data_3ec1165dd009dbcf53147772e091d0f7
#
_entry.id   3ec1165dd009dbcf53147772e091d0f7
#
_cell.length_a   1.000
_cell.length_b   1.000
_cell.length_c   1.000
_cell.angle_alpha   90.00
_cell.angle_beta   90.00
_cell.angle_gamma   90.00
#
_symmetry.space_group_name_H-M   'P 1'
#
loop_
_entity.id
_entity.type
_entity.pdbx_description
1 polymer ?
#
loop_
_entity_poly.entity_id
_entity_poly.type
_entity_poly.pdbx_seq_one_letter_code
_entity_poly.pdbx_strand_id
1 'polypeptide(L)'
;NKTDADNSKSLKGATFQVYNAKDPYAASCDNAVKEGSAISVDGATEFTSDDDGVVSIAGLFVDKKKGAPNEDPVTPDHAQRCYVLVETAAPAGYVLPANADTPVTVKAGLTATGTYDLTVTNSKQNVPQLPLTGANGRLLLMALGAILVLVAGGAALVARSRKEREPQN
;
A
#
# COMPACT_ATOMS: atom_id res chain seq x y z
N ASN A 1 -5.38 0.08 13.31
CA ASN A 1 -4.30 -0.89 13.11
C ASN A 1 -4.09 -1.15 11.64
N LYS A 2 -2.84 -1.26 11.20
CA LYS A 2 -2.44 -1.61 9.84
C LYS A 2 -1.88 -3.02 9.79
N THR A 3 -2.47 -3.90 8.97
CA THR A 3 -2.11 -5.32 8.96
C THR A 3 -2.04 -5.90 7.54
N ASP A 4 -1.35 -7.03 7.41
CA ASP A 4 -1.30 -7.87 6.22
C ASP A 4 -2.65 -8.61 6.08
N ALA A 5 -3.23 -8.57 4.88
CA ALA A 5 -4.53 -9.18 4.59
C ALA A 5 -4.53 -10.72 4.71
N ASP A 6 -3.38 -11.38 4.52
CA ASP A 6 -3.27 -12.84 4.48
C ASP A 6 -3.03 -13.45 5.86
N ASN A 7 -2.28 -12.75 6.75
CA ASN A 7 -1.82 -13.34 8.01
C ASN A 7 -1.98 -12.43 9.23
N SER A 8 -2.61 -11.25 9.05
CA SER A 8 -2.88 -10.25 10.10
C SER A 8 -1.62 -9.72 10.80
N LYS A 9 -0.44 -9.88 10.20
CA LYS A 9 0.81 -9.33 10.73
C LYS A 9 0.78 -7.80 10.66
N SER A 10 1.22 -7.13 11.71
CA SER A 10 1.38 -5.67 11.77
C SER A 10 2.27 -5.14 10.65
N LEU A 11 1.89 -4.03 10.05
CA LEU A 11 2.60 -3.41 8.93
C LEU A 11 3.01 -1.98 9.27
N LYS A 12 4.32 -1.75 9.28
CA LYS A 12 4.94 -0.42 9.42
C LYS A 12 5.02 0.30 8.08
N GLY A 13 4.88 1.63 8.11
CA GLY A 13 5.22 2.50 6.98
C GLY A 13 4.08 2.76 5.99
N ALA A 14 2.85 2.36 6.32
CA ALA A 14 1.67 2.87 5.61
C ALA A 14 1.44 4.34 5.98
N THR A 15 1.14 5.18 5.00
CA THR A 15 0.86 6.59 5.22
C THR A 15 -0.61 6.91 4.99
N PHE A 16 -1.18 7.71 5.87
CA PHE A 16 -2.59 8.08 5.87
C PHE A 16 -2.78 9.59 5.95
N GLN A 17 -3.89 10.05 5.38
CA GLN A 17 -4.42 11.39 5.53
C GLN A 17 -5.85 11.33 6.04
N VAL A 18 -6.29 12.37 6.76
CA VAL A 18 -7.66 12.48 7.29
C VAL A 18 -8.43 13.51 6.50
N TYR A 19 -9.67 13.19 6.17
CA TYR A 19 -10.61 14.08 5.49
C TYR A 19 -11.87 14.25 6.31
N ASN A 20 -12.51 15.41 6.18
CA ASN A 20 -13.88 15.56 6.66
C ASN A 20 -14.81 14.67 5.85
N ALA A 21 -15.85 14.14 6.48
CA ALA A 21 -16.94 13.53 5.77
C ALA A 21 -17.89 14.60 5.22
N LYS A 22 -18.50 14.33 4.06
CA LYS A 22 -19.53 15.18 3.44
C LYS A 22 -20.73 15.40 4.37
N ASP A 23 -21.10 14.35 5.10
CA ASP A 23 -22.10 14.40 6.18
C ASP A 23 -21.43 14.02 7.50
N PRO A 24 -20.82 14.99 8.21
CA PRO A 24 -19.99 14.70 9.37
C PRO A 24 -20.77 14.21 10.58
N TYR A 25 -22.08 14.46 10.63
CA TYR A 25 -22.94 14.11 11.76
C TYR A 25 -24.02 13.10 11.41
N ALA A 26 -23.75 12.27 10.41
CA ALA A 26 -24.63 11.16 10.06
C ALA A 26 -24.83 10.19 11.24
N ALA A 27 -25.97 9.56 11.29
CA ALA A 27 -26.29 8.56 12.34
C ALA A 27 -25.35 7.35 12.31
N SER A 28 -24.85 6.95 11.13
CA SER A 28 -23.79 5.98 10.92
C SER A 28 -22.72 6.55 10.01
N CYS A 29 -21.46 6.27 10.32
CA CYS A 29 -20.32 6.68 9.49
C CYS A 29 -19.91 5.62 8.45
N ASP A 30 -20.54 4.46 8.40
CA ASP A 30 -20.09 3.31 7.59
C ASP A 30 -19.96 3.62 6.09
N ASN A 31 -20.75 4.57 5.59
CA ASN A 31 -20.74 5.01 4.20
C ASN A 31 -20.25 6.46 4.05
N ALA A 32 -19.44 6.94 4.98
CA ALA A 32 -18.95 8.31 4.91
C ALA A 32 -18.09 8.51 3.66
N VAL A 33 -18.37 9.58 2.93
CA VAL A 33 -17.65 10.00 1.73
C VAL A 33 -16.80 11.22 2.08
N LYS A 34 -15.54 11.23 1.68
CA LYS A 34 -14.65 12.35 1.95
C LYS A 34 -15.07 13.61 1.21
N GLU A 35 -14.83 14.76 1.83
CA GLU A 35 -15.09 16.08 1.29
C GLU A 35 -13.88 16.99 1.46
N GLY A 36 -13.61 17.78 0.42
CA GLY A 36 -12.54 18.79 0.41
C GLY A 36 -11.14 18.20 0.37
N SER A 37 -10.21 18.88 1.04
CA SER A 37 -8.80 18.48 1.14
C SER A 37 -8.52 17.79 2.46
N ALA A 38 -7.37 17.12 2.54
CA ALA A 38 -6.86 16.56 3.79
C ALA A 38 -6.79 17.65 4.87
N ILE A 39 -7.24 17.31 6.06
CA ILE A 39 -7.20 18.23 7.20
C ILE A 39 -5.89 18.10 7.96
N SER A 40 -5.43 19.22 8.54
CA SER A 40 -4.33 19.19 9.49
C SER A 40 -4.87 18.85 10.89
N VAL A 41 -4.27 17.87 11.54
CA VAL A 41 -4.59 17.47 12.91
C VAL A 41 -3.32 17.62 13.74
N ASP A 42 -3.36 18.50 14.75
CA ASP A 42 -2.21 18.86 15.57
C ASP A 42 -0.96 19.25 14.74
N GLY A 43 -1.18 20.01 13.64
CA GLY A 43 -0.13 20.47 12.74
C GLY A 43 0.37 19.44 11.72
N ALA A 44 -0.03 18.18 11.81
CA ALA A 44 0.31 17.13 10.85
C ALA A 44 -0.82 16.88 9.84
N THR A 45 -0.48 16.63 8.59
CA THR A 45 -1.41 16.23 7.53
C THR A 45 -1.25 14.79 7.10
N GLU A 46 -0.16 14.13 7.53
CA GLU A 46 0.15 12.73 7.23
C GLU A 46 0.50 11.97 8.50
N PHE A 47 0.03 10.73 8.58
CA PHE A 47 0.18 9.85 9.73
C PHE A 47 0.68 8.50 9.24
N THR A 48 1.77 8.00 9.85
CA THR A 48 2.41 6.76 9.40
C THR A 48 2.28 5.67 10.44
N SER A 49 2.02 4.44 10.01
CA SER A 49 1.97 3.29 10.91
C SER A 49 3.37 2.97 11.46
N ASP A 50 3.45 2.71 12.77
CA ASP A 50 4.65 2.32 13.50
C ASP A 50 5.01 0.83 13.35
N ASP A 51 5.98 0.36 14.15
CA ASP A 51 6.45 -1.04 14.12
C ASP A 51 5.37 -2.05 14.53
N ASP A 52 4.40 -1.62 15.33
CA ASP A 52 3.25 -2.41 15.78
C ASP A 52 2.04 -2.27 14.84
N GLY A 53 2.20 -1.53 13.74
CA GLY A 53 1.14 -1.24 12.77
C GLY A 53 0.12 -0.22 13.28
N VAL A 54 0.41 0.50 14.35
CA VAL A 54 -0.49 1.49 14.92
C VAL A 54 -0.35 2.83 14.19
N VAL A 55 -1.49 3.40 13.77
CA VAL A 55 -1.58 4.78 13.30
C VAL A 55 -2.25 5.60 14.39
N SER A 56 -1.51 6.46 15.05
CA SER A 56 -2.03 7.34 16.10
C SER A 56 -2.37 8.72 15.54
N ILE A 57 -3.62 9.14 15.69
CA ILE A 57 -4.13 10.43 15.21
C ILE A 57 -4.84 11.09 16.41
N ALA A 58 -4.14 11.93 17.12
CA ALA A 58 -4.68 12.62 18.30
C ALA A 58 -5.19 14.02 17.89
N GLY A 59 -6.31 14.45 18.50
CA GLY A 59 -6.83 15.82 18.31
C GLY A 59 -7.92 15.95 17.25
N LEU A 60 -8.57 14.85 16.84
CA LEU A 60 -9.78 14.93 16.02
C LEU A 60 -10.96 15.45 16.84
N PHE A 61 -11.59 16.49 16.35
CA PHE A 61 -12.75 17.10 17.02
C PHE A 61 -14.03 16.31 16.74
N VAL A 62 -14.87 16.14 17.75
CA VAL A 62 -16.23 15.63 17.57
C VAL A 62 -17.15 16.74 17.13
N ASP A 63 -17.04 17.91 17.77
CA ASP A 63 -17.86 19.07 17.43
C ASP A 63 -17.01 20.31 17.19
N LYS A 64 -17.33 21.08 16.14
CA LYS A 64 -16.71 22.35 15.88
C LYS A 64 -17.70 23.43 16.28
N LYS A 65 -17.56 24.00 17.46
CA LYS A 65 -18.39 25.11 17.87
C LYS A 65 -18.20 26.28 16.89
N LYS A 66 -19.31 26.74 16.37
CA LYS A 66 -19.36 27.83 15.39
C LYS A 66 -18.96 29.13 16.10
N GLY A 67 -17.74 29.63 15.84
CA GLY A 67 -17.45 31.01 16.11
C GLY A 67 -16.20 31.36 16.92
N ALA A 68 -15.53 30.44 17.61
CA ALA A 68 -14.32 30.78 18.32
C ALA A 68 -13.19 29.76 18.12
N PRO A 69 -11.97 30.20 17.79
CA PRO A 69 -10.85 29.29 17.57
C PRO A 69 -10.36 28.55 18.83
N ASN A 70 -10.83 28.95 20.02
CA ASN A 70 -10.36 28.40 21.32
C ASN A 70 -11.48 28.09 22.30
N GLU A 71 -12.74 28.02 21.89
CA GLU A 71 -13.80 27.56 22.78
C GLU A 71 -13.82 26.04 22.76
N ASP A 72 -13.30 25.47 23.84
CA ASP A 72 -13.46 24.08 24.20
C ASP A 72 -14.95 23.84 24.52
N PRO A 73 -15.70 23.05 23.73
CA PRO A 73 -17.08 22.78 24.07
C PRO A 73 -17.09 21.92 25.34
N VAL A 74 -17.57 22.47 26.43
CA VAL A 74 -17.72 21.76 27.72
C VAL A 74 -18.64 20.55 27.56
N THR A 75 -19.52 20.59 26.56
CA THR A 75 -20.37 19.47 26.12
C THR A 75 -20.52 19.56 24.61
N PRO A 76 -20.10 18.55 23.84
CA PRO A 76 -20.30 18.51 22.41
C PRO A 76 -21.79 18.38 22.10
N ASP A 77 -22.28 19.16 21.11
CA ASP A 77 -23.68 19.07 20.65
C ASP A 77 -23.96 17.73 19.94
N HIS A 78 -22.90 17.04 19.51
CA HIS A 78 -22.96 15.76 18.83
C HIS A 78 -22.17 14.69 19.60
N ALA A 79 -22.74 13.49 19.70
CA ALA A 79 -22.10 12.35 20.36
C ALA A 79 -20.96 11.75 19.52
N GLN A 80 -20.98 11.97 18.21
CA GLN A 80 -19.99 11.43 17.27
C GLN A 80 -19.83 12.33 16.05
N ARG A 81 -18.68 12.18 15.36
CA ARG A 81 -18.42 12.79 14.06
C ARG A 81 -17.77 11.78 13.13
N CYS A 82 -18.18 11.83 11.87
CA CYS A 82 -17.64 11.01 10.80
C CYS A 82 -16.46 11.70 10.13
N TYR A 83 -15.40 10.93 9.90
CA TYR A 83 -14.25 11.29 9.10
C TYR A 83 -13.98 10.19 8.07
N VAL A 84 -13.10 10.46 7.11
CA VAL A 84 -12.59 9.45 6.19
C VAL A 84 -11.08 9.45 6.29
N LEU A 85 -10.53 8.29 6.64
CA LEU A 85 -9.10 8.02 6.61
C LEU A 85 -8.74 7.49 5.24
N VAL A 86 -7.75 8.10 4.57
CA VAL A 86 -7.31 7.70 3.23
C VAL A 86 -5.89 7.21 3.31
N GLU A 87 -5.66 5.98 2.90
CA GLU A 87 -4.29 5.46 2.75
C GLU A 87 -3.68 6.04 1.48
N THR A 88 -2.60 6.81 1.62
CA THR A 88 -1.90 7.49 0.50
C THR A 88 -0.68 6.72 0.03
N ALA A 89 -0.08 5.91 0.90
CA ALA A 89 1.02 5.03 0.55
C ALA A 89 0.93 3.70 1.31
N ALA A 90 1.06 2.60 0.58
CA ALA A 90 1.14 1.27 1.17
C ALA A 90 2.55 1.00 1.73
N PRO A 91 2.70 0.10 2.71
CA PRO A 91 4.00 -0.37 3.17
C PRO A 91 4.84 -0.99 2.04
N ALA A 92 6.16 -1.00 2.21
CA ALA A 92 7.06 -1.61 1.24
C ALA A 92 6.72 -3.09 0.98
N GLY A 93 6.55 -3.46 -0.29
CA GLY A 93 6.16 -4.82 -0.71
C GLY A 93 4.65 -5.09 -0.70
N TYR A 94 3.84 -4.08 -0.44
CA TYR A 94 2.37 -4.16 -0.44
C TYR A 94 1.76 -3.26 -1.51
N VAL A 95 0.51 -3.52 -1.83
CA VAL A 95 -0.26 -2.77 -2.85
C VAL A 95 -1.27 -1.87 -2.15
N LEU A 96 -1.35 -0.63 -2.60
CA LEU A 96 -2.42 0.27 -2.18
C LEU A 96 -3.77 -0.28 -2.68
N PRO A 97 -4.79 -0.41 -1.82
CA PRO A 97 -6.09 -0.93 -2.25
C PRO A 97 -6.76 0.01 -3.27
N ALA A 98 -7.54 -0.57 -4.17
CA ALA A 98 -8.28 0.20 -5.18
C ALA A 98 -9.24 1.24 -4.54
N ASN A 99 -9.81 0.90 -3.38
CA ASN A 99 -10.50 1.84 -2.51
C ASN A 99 -9.68 2.01 -1.24
N ALA A 100 -8.97 3.13 -1.15
CA ALA A 100 -8.13 3.48 -0.01
C ALA A 100 -8.88 4.28 1.06
N ASP A 101 -10.14 4.60 0.83
CA ASP A 101 -10.99 5.37 1.74
C ASP A 101 -11.56 4.46 2.82
N THR A 102 -11.36 4.82 4.08
CA THR A 102 -11.87 4.09 5.24
C THR A 102 -12.69 5.04 6.10
N PRO A 103 -14.01 4.85 6.21
CA PRO A 103 -14.87 5.61 7.11
C PRO A 103 -14.48 5.42 8.57
N VAL A 104 -14.47 6.50 9.33
CA VAL A 104 -14.09 6.51 10.76
C VAL A 104 -15.12 7.23 11.59
N THR A 105 -15.52 6.63 12.71
CA THR A 105 -16.37 7.26 13.72
C THR A 105 -15.51 7.76 14.88
N VAL A 106 -15.53 9.05 15.14
CA VAL A 106 -14.91 9.65 16.34
C VAL A 106 -15.99 10.02 17.32
N LYS A 107 -15.86 9.56 18.57
CA LYS A 107 -16.82 9.81 19.65
C LYS A 107 -16.20 10.71 20.73
N ALA A 108 -17.06 11.52 21.37
CA ALA A 108 -16.64 12.36 22.47
C ALA A 108 -16.11 11.54 23.66
N GLY A 109 -15.06 12.02 24.32
CA GLY A 109 -14.48 11.41 25.52
C GLY A 109 -13.68 10.13 25.25
N LEU A 110 -13.47 9.75 24.00
CA LEU A 110 -12.63 8.62 23.65
C LEU A 110 -11.16 9.07 23.63
N THR A 111 -10.36 8.52 24.50
CA THR A 111 -8.90 8.56 24.41
C THR A 111 -8.42 7.29 23.75
N ALA A 112 -7.49 7.41 22.80
CA ALA A 112 -6.89 6.30 22.09
C ALA A 112 -6.02 5.44 23.03
N THR A 113 -6.64 4.60 23.83
CA THR A 113 -5.96 3.58 24.60
C THR A 113 -6.43 2.21 24.15
N GLY A 114 -5.80 1.70 23.12
CA GLY A 114 -5.66 0.26 22.87
C GLY A 114 -6.87 -0.52 22.35
N THR A 115 -8.05 0.07 22.19
CA THR A 115 -9.27 -0.71 21.85
C THR A 115 -10.07 -0.17 20.67
N TYR A 116 -9.44 0.61 19.81
CA TYR A 116 -10.12 1.08 18.59
C TYR A 116 -9.70 0.19 17.43
N ASP A 117 -10.53 -0.81 17.19
CA ASP A 117 -10.28 -1.89 16.24
C ASP A 117 -10.61 -1.51 14.80
N LEU A 118 -10.28 -0.29 14.38
CA LEU A 118 -10.23 -0.01 12.97
C LEU A 118 -9.00 -0.69 12.39
N THR A 119 -9.22 -1.73 11.60
CA THR A 119 -8.17 -2.45 10.92
C THR A 119 -8.21 -2.13 9.42
N VAL A 120 -7.10 -1.63 8.90
CA VAL A 120 -6.87 -1.40 7.47
C VAL A 120 -5.85 -2.42 6.99
N THR A 121 -6.19 -3.16 5.94
CA THR A 121 -5.34 -4.24 5.43
C THR A 121 -4.72 -3.88 4.08
N ASN A 122 -3.51 -4.40 3.79
CA ASN A 122 -2.95 -4.43 2.44
C ASN A 122 -2.61 -5.87 2.04
N SER A 123 -2.76 -6.14 0.74
CA SER A 123 -2.27 -7.36 0.12
C SER A 123 -0.84 -7.17 -0.35
N LYS A 124 -0.04 -8.25 -0.29
CA LYS A 124 1.32 -8.26 -0.83
C LYS A 124 1.30 -8.00 -2.33
N GLN A 125 2.33 -7.30 -2.79
CA GLN A 125 2.56 -7.13 -4.20
C GLN A 125 2.92 -8.48 -4.83
N ASN A 126 2.08 -8.97 -5.75
CA ASN A 126 2.41 -10.11 -6.59
C ASN A 126 3.42 -9.64 -7.65
N VAL A 127 4.70 -9.80 -7.39
CA VAL A 127 5.72 -9.69 -8.43
C VAL A 127 5.69 -10.98 -9.24
N PRO A 128 5.41 -10.95 -10.57
CA PRO A 128 5.54 -12.12 -11.39
C PRO A 128 6.98 -12.64 -11.23
N GLN A 129 7.13 -13.89 -10.81
CA GLN A 129 8.44 -14.53 -10.81
C GLN A 129 8.89 -14.58 -12.28
N LEU A 130 9.86 -13.75 -12.63
CA LEU A 130 10.50 -13.83 -13.94
C LEU A 130 11.09 -15.22 -14.06
N PRO A 131 10.70 -16.03 -15.07
CA PRO A 131 11.16 -17.43 -15.21
C PRO A 131 12.69 -17.56 -15.33
N LEU A 132 13.40 -16.44 -15.53
CA LEU A 132 14.85 -16.37 -15.75
C LEU A 132 15.67 -16.17 -14.47
N THR A 133 15.07 -15.92 -13.30
CA THR A 133 15.82 -15.63 -12.07
C THR A 133 15.90 -16.81 -11.09
N GLY A 134 15.17 -17.91 -11.33
CA GLY A 134 15.22 -19.14 -10.52
C GLY A 134 16.23 -20.15 -11.05
N ALA A 135 16.44 -21.26 -10.30
CA ALA A 135 17.28 -22.40 -10.67
C ALA A 135 17.01 -22.93 -12.09
N ASN A 136 15.74 -22.87 -12.53
CA ASN A 136 15.30 -23.26 -13.87
C ASN A 136 15.76 -22.29 -14.96
N GLY A 137 15.93 -20.99 -14.66
CA GLY A 137 16.44 -20.00 -15.60
C GLY A 137 17.91 -20.22 -15.94
N ARG A 138 18.74 -20.66 -14.98
CA ARG A 138 20.13 -21.05 -15.22
C ARG A 138 20.22 -22.26 -16.16
N LEU A 139 19.37 -23.26 -15.97
CA LEU A 139 19.29 -24.44 -16.83
C LEU A 139 18.87 -24.04 -18.27
N LEU A 140 17.89 -23.14 -18.42
CA LEU A 140 17.44 -22.66 -19.74
C LEU A 140 18.55 -21.90 -20.47
N LEU A 141 19.26 -21.00 -19.76
CA LEU A 141 20.40 -20.27 -20.32
C LEU A 141 21.55 -21.19 -20.71
N MET A 142 21.85 -22.21 -19.90
CA MET A 142 22.88 -23.21 -20.24
C MET A 142 22.47 -24.04 -21.46
N ALA A 143 21.20 -24.44 -21.56
CA ALA A 143 20.70 -25.18 -22.72
C ALA A 143 20.76 -24.36 -24.00
N LEU A 144 20.35 -23.10 -23.96
CA LEU A 144 20.42 -22.17 -25.12
C LEU A 144 21.89 -21.89 -25.52
N GLY A 145 22.76 -21.70 -24.54
CA GLY A 145 24.20 -21.53 -24.79
C GLY A 145 24.85 -22.75 -25.45
N ALA A 146 24.52 -23.95 -24.99
CA ALA A 146 25.02 -25.20 -25.59
C ALA A 146 24.55 -25.39 -27.05
N ILE A 147 23.27 -25.05 -27.35
CA ILE A 147 22.74 -25.13 -28.71
C ILE A 147 23.49 -24.16 -29.64
N LEU A 148 23.74 -22.93 -29.21
CA LEU A 148 24.47 -21.93 -29.99
C LEU A 148 25.90 -22.39 -30.31
N VAL A 149 26.61 -22.99 -29.34
CA VAL A 149 27.96 -23.52 -29.55
C VAL A 149 27.95 -24.70 -30.53
N LEU A 150 26.97 -25.59 -30.47
CA LEU A 150 26.84 -26.71 -31.41
C LEU A 150 26.54 -26.24 -32.85
N VAL A 151 25.68 -25.24 -33.00
CA VAL A 151 25.36 -24.66 -34.33
C VAL A 151 26.59 -23.94 -34.93
N ALA A 152 27.29 -23.14 -34.14
CA ALA A 152 28.48 -22.43 -34.56
C ALA A 152 29.61 -23.40 -34.90
N GLY A 153 29.84 -24.42 -34.09
CA GLY A 153 30.83 -25.46 -34.33
C GLY A 153 30.52 -26.30 -35.53
N GLY A 154 29.24 -26.71 -35.69
CA GLY A 154 28.79 -27.43 -36.87
C GLY A 154 28.94 -26.66 -38.17
N ALA A 155 28.59 -25.35 -38.15
CA ALA A 155 28.79 -24.50 -39.33
C ALA A 155 30.27 -24.35 -39.72
N ALA A 156 31.16 -24.23 -38.76
CA ALA A 156 32.61 -24.13 -38.98
C ALA A 156 33.17 -25.43 -39.61
N LEU A 157 32.75 -26.60 -39.11
CA LEU A 157 33.17 -27.90 -39.66
C LEU A 157 32.68 -28.09 -41.09
N VAL A 158 31.43 -27.73 -41.39
CA VAL A 158 30.89 -27.81 -42.76
C VAL A 158 31.63 -26.85 -43.73
N ALA A 159 31.93 -25.64 -43.27
CA ALA A 159 32.69 -24.67 -44.08
C ALA A 159 34.13 -25.16 -44.37
N ARG A 160 34.78 -25.80 -43.38
CA ARG A 160 36.10 -26.40 -43.56
C ARG A 160 36.10 -27.57 -44.52
N SER A 161 35.12 -28.48 -44.44
CA SER A 161 34.98 -29.63 -45.34
C SER A 161 34.65 -29.25 -46.79
N ARG A 162 33.99 -28.13 -47.00
CA ARG A 162 33.73 -27.58 -48.36
C ARG A 162 34.99 -27.02 -48.97
N LYS A 163 35.83 -26.33 -48.18
CA LYS A 163 37.11 -25.74 -48.66
C LYS A 163 38.12 -26.81 -49.06
N GLU A 164 38.12 -28.00 -48.43
CA GLU A 164 38.99 -29.13 -48.76
C GLU A 164 38.55 -29.90 -50.03
N ARG A 165 37.31 -29.67 -50.52
CA ARG A 165 36.73 -30.32 -51.72
C ARG A 165 36.80 -29.45 -52.97
N GLU A 166 37.34 -28.25 -52.93
CA GLU A 166 37.52 -27.44 -54.10
C GLU A 166 38.74 -27.97 -54.90
N PRO A 167 38.56 -28.45 -56.12
CA PRO A 167 39.68 -28.93 -56.92
C PRO A 167 40.57 -27.74 -57.33
N GLN A 168 41.86 -27.87 -57.09
CA GLN A 168 42.82 -26.93 -57.63
C GLN A 168 42.86 -27.08 -59.15
N ASN A 169 42.35 -26.06 -59.82
CA ASN A 169 42.50 -25.91 -61.27
C ASN A 169 43.61 -24.90 -61.52
#